data_a56a89f0f0498e8b0da553efc4268b59
#
_entry.id   a56a89f0f0498e8b0da553efc4268b59
#
_cell.length_a   1.000
_cell.length_b   1.000
_cell.length_c   1.000
_cell.angle_alpha   90.00
_cell.angle_beta   90.00
_cell.angle_gamma   90.00
#
_symmetry.space_group_name_H-M   'P 1'
#
loop_
_entity.id
_entity.type
_entity.pdbx_description
1 polymer ?
#
loop_
_entity_poly.entity_id
_entity_poly.type
_entity_poly.pdbx_seq_one_letter_code
_entity_poly.pdbx_strand_id
1 'polypeptide(L)'
;MKIGLYFGSFNPIHTGHMIIANFVAYHTDLDKVWLVVSPQNPLKPSASLLNEHNRFHLVELAIQDEPKLRASNIEFSLPRPSFTVDTLAYLSEKFPTQEFAIIMGSDSFQNITRWRNYQHIVRNYPIYVYKRPGHEVTETHGATVKILEAPMLDISATDIRNWIKEGLSIRYMVPDNVAAYIAANNYYK
;
A
#
# COMPACT_ATOMS: atom_id res chain seq x y z
N MET A 1 14.80 -11.34 -9.05
CA MET A 1 14.11 -10.04 -9.16
C MET A 1 13.69 -9.64 -7.77
N LYS A 2 13.99 -8.39 -7.37
CA LYS A 2 13.67 -7.86 -6.05
C LYS A 2 12.39 -7.02 -6.11
N ILE A 3 11.37 -7.41 -5.37
CA ILE A 3 10.01 -6.86 -5.44
C ILE A 3 9.66 -6.19 -4.12
N GLY A 4 9.32 -4.91 -4.17
CA GLY A 4 8.77 -4.18 -3.02
C GLY A 4 7.27 -4.39 -2.91
N LEU A 5 6.80 -4.79 -1.75
CA LEU A 5 5.38 -4.99 -1.44
C LEU A 5 4.84 -3.77 -0.69
N TYR A 6 3.98 -3.03 -1.33
CA TYR A 6 3.30 -1.87 -0.75
C TYR A 6 1.87 -2.24 -0.40
N PHE A 7 1.65 -2.59 0.87
CA PHE A 7 0.34 -3.01 1.37
C PHE A 7 -0.57 -1.82 1.64
N GLY A 8 -1.80 -1.90 1.20
CA GLY A 8 -2.79 -0.86 1.44
C GLY A 8 -4.23 -1.29 1.22
N SER A 9 -5.16 -0.63 1.89
CA SER A 9 -6.58 -0.78 1.58
C SER A 9 -6.93 -0.09 0.26
N PHE A 10 -6.19 0.98 -0.10
CA PHE A 10 -6.42 1.79 -1.31
C PHE A 10 -7.91 2.11 -1.51
N ASN A 11 -8.50 2.84 -0.55
CA ASN A 11 -9.93 3.08 -0.44
C ASN A 11 -10.32 4.57 -0.50
N PRO A 12 -10.10 5.25 -1.65
CA PRO A 12 -9.46 4.81 -2.86
C PRO A 12 -7.92 4.95 -2.86
N ILE A 13 -7.28 4.44 -3.91
CA ILE A 13 -5.91 4.84 -4.27
C ILE A 13 -5.91 6.33 -4.60
N HIS A 14 -4.83 7.04 -4.26
CA HIS A 14 -4.72 8.48 -4.45
C HIS A 14 -3.30 8.92 -4.81
N THR A 15 -3.15 10.18 -5.21
CA THR A 15 -1.89 10.76 -5.68
C THR A 15 -0.75 10.56 -4.68
N GLY A 16 -1.01 10.65 -3.37
CA GLY A 16 0.01 10.37 -2.35
C GLY A 16 0.56 8.94 -2.39
N HIS A 17 -0.30 7.93 -2.63
CA HIS A 17 0.16 6.56 -2.83
C HIS A 17 1.00 6.42 -4.10
N MET A 18 0.59 7.10 -5.19
CA MET A 18 1.30 7.04 -6.47
C MET A 18 2.69 7.65 -6.39
N ILE A 19 2.83 8.79 -5.73
CA ILE A 19 4.13 9.45 -5.52
C ILE A 19 5.09 8.51 -4.77
N ILE A 20 4.64 7.90 -3.67
CA ILE A 20 5.45 6.97 -2.88
C ILE A 20 5.84 5.75 -3.72
N ALA A 21 4.87 5.09 -4.37
CA ALA A 21 5.13 3.89 -5.16
C ALA A 21 6.12 4.16 -6.30
N ASN A 22 5.93 5.27 -7.03
CA ASN A 22 6.83 5.67 -8.11
C ASN A 22 8.22 6.05 -7.59
N PHE A 23 8.30 6.82 -6.51
CA PHE A 23 9.58 7.18 -5.91
C PHE A 23 10.37 5.92 -5.52
N VAL A 24 9.73 4.99 -4.82
CA VAL A 24 10.39 3.73 -4.42
C VAL A 24 10.85 2.92 -5.63
N ALA A 25 10.01 2.83 -6.68
CA ALA A 25 10.33 2.06 -7.89
C ALA A 25 11.55 2.59 -8.67
N TYR A 26 11.83 3.90 -8.56
CA TYR A 26 12.89 4.55 -9.35
C TYR A 26 14.09 5.02 -8.54
N HIS A 27 13.98 5.13 -7.21
CA HIS A 27 15.04 5.66 -6.35
C HIS A 27 15.60 4.59 -5.38
N THR A 28 15.25 3.31 -5.61
CA THR A 28 15.79 2.20 -4.82
C THR A 28 16.33 1.08 -5.71
N ASP A 29 16.87 0.04 -5.11
CA ASP A 29 17.35 -1.18 -5.77
C ASP A 29 16.25 -2.22 -6.03
N LEU A 30 14.98 -1.82 -5.94
CA LEU A 30 13.84 -2.68 -6.27
C LEU A 30 13.59 -2.69 -7.78
N ASP A 31 13.40 -3.87 -8.35
CA ASP A 31 13.09 -4.03 -9.77
C ASP A 31 11.64 -3.63 -10.07
N LYS A 32 10.72 -3.95 -9.13
CA LYS A 32 9.28 -3.64 -9.22
C LYS A 32 8.68 -3.33 -7.86
N VAL A 33 7.56 -2.61 -7.87
CA VAL A 33 6.71 -2.40 -6.71
C VAL A 33 5.32 -3.00 -6.97
N TRP A 34 4.88 -3.87 -6.08
CA TRP A 34 3.54 -4.42 -6.10
C TRP A 34 2.65 -3.71 -5.08
N LEU A 35 1.59 -3.07 -5.55
CA LEU A 35 0.56 -2.52 -4.69
C LEU A 35 -0.39 -3.66 -4.29
N VAL A 36 -0.20 -4.17 -3.08
CA VAL A 36 -0.97 -5.31 -2.55
C VAL A 36 -2.25 -4.79 -1.91
N VAL A 37 -3.38 -5.05 -2.57
CA VAL A 37 -4.70 -4.60 -2.09
C VAL A 37 -5.16 -5.51 -0.97
N SER A 38 -5.22 -4.98 0.26
CA SER A 38 -5.71 -5.75 1.41
C SER A 38 -7.24 -5.81 1.40
N PRO A 39 -7.86 -7.00 1.40
CA PRO A 39 -9.31 -7.14 1.44
C PRO A 39 -9.87 -6.56 2.73
N GLN A 40 -9.23 -6.84 3.87
CA GLN A 40 -9.59 -6.31 5.17
C GLN A 40 -8.34 -6.16 6.04
N ASN A 41 -8.00 -4.93 6.41
CA ASN A 41 -6.92 -4.67 7.35
C ASN A 41 -7.40 -4.98 8.78
N PRO A 42 -6.73 -5.90 9.54
CA PRO A 42 -7.16 -6.29 10.89
C PRO A 42 -7.13 -5.14 11.90
N LEU A 43 -6.39 -4.06 11.61
CA LEU A 43 -6.23 -2.90 12.48
C LEU A 43 -7.13 -1.71 12.12
N LYS A 44 -8.03 -1.85 11.11
CA LYS A 44 -8.89 -0.76 10.65
C LYS A 44 -10.37 -1.17 10.60
N PRO A 45 -11.32 -0.26 10.94
CA PRO A 45 -12.74 -0.50 10.76
C PRO A 45 -13.10 -0.75 9.30
N SER A 46 -14.03 -1.68 9.04
CA SER A 46 -14.44 -2.07 7.69
C SER A 46 -15.67 -1.32 7.16
N ALA A 47 -16.37 -0.54 8.00
CA ALA A 47 -17.68 0.03 7.70
C ALA A 47 -17.76 0.96 6.45
N SER A 48 -16.63 1.54 6.01
CA SER A 48 -16.58 2.41 4.82
C SER A 48 -15.74 1.82 3.68
N LEU A 49 -15.47 0.51 3.75
CA LEU A 49 -14.56 -0.14 2.80
C LEU A 49 -15.34 -0.54 1.54
N LEU A 50 -14.96 0.03 0.39
CA LEU A 50 -15.44 -0.43 -0.90
C LEU A 50 -15.00 -1.87 -1.14
N ASN A 51 -15.81 -2.64 -1.89
CA ASN A 51 -15.47 -4.02 -2.26
C ASN A 51 -14.02 -4.12 -2.80
N GLU A 52 -13.29 -5.15 -2.41
CA GLU A 52 -11.87 -5.30 -2.74
C GLU A 52 -11.59 -5.39 -4.25
N HIS A 53 -12.49 -6.00 -5.03
CA HIS A 53 -12.34 -6.08 -6.48
C HIS A 53 -12.44 -4.70 -7.13
N ASN A 54 -13.35 -3.85 -6.64
CA ASN A 54 -13.47 -2.48 -7.11
C ASN A 54 -12.23 -1.66 -6.74
N ARG A 55 -11.71 -1.81 -5.52
CA ARG A 55 -10.47 -1.13 -5.10
C ARG A 55 -9.27 -1.61 -5.91
N PHE A 56 -9.19 -2.90 -6.19
CA PHE A 56 -8.16 -3.48 -7.04
C PHE A 56 -8.21 -2.88 -8.45
N HIS A 57 -9.40 -2.79 -9.04
CA HIS A 57 -9.56 -2.18 -10.36
C HIS A 57 -9.16 -0.70 -10.38
N LEU A 58 -9.49 0.07 -9.32
CA LEU A 58 -9.02 1.46 -9.20
C LEU A 58 -7.48 1.55 -9.12
N VAL A 59 -6.82 0.57 -8.48
CA VAL A 59 -5.35 0.49 -8.47
C VAL A 59 -4.82 0.17 -9.86
N GLU A 60 -5.41 -0.77 -10.60
CA GLU A 60 -5.01 -1.08 -11.98
C GLU A 60 -5.12 0.15 -12.89
N LEU A 61 -6.22 0.89 -12.80
CA LEU A 61 -6.40 2.15 -13.56
C LEU A 61 -5.30 3.17 -13.21
N ALA A 62 -4.98 3.31 -11.92
CA ALA A 62 -4.01 4.30 -11.49
C ALA A 62 -2.58 4.04 -12.01
N ILE A 63 -2.22 2.78 -12.23
CA ILE A 63 -0.84 2.37 -12.58
C ILE A 63 -0.68 1.89 -14.02
N GLN A 64 -1.72 1.98 -14.86
CA GLN A 64 -1.77 1.35 -16.18
C GLN A 64 -0.58 1.69 -17.09
N ASP A 65 -0.01 2.90 -16.96
CA ASP A 65 1.07 3.41 -17.80
C ASP A 65 2.46 3.30 -17.13
N GLU A 66 2.55 2.62 -15.96
CA GLU A 66 3.79 2.54 -15.19
C GLU A 66 4.34 1.10 -15.14
N PRO A 67 5.37 0.78 -15.94
CA PRO A 67 5.83 -0.60 -16.13
C PRO A 67 6.50 -1.22 -14.88
N LYS A 68 6.95 -0.39 -13.93
CA LYS A 68 7.55 -0.87 -12.67
C LYS A 68 6.53 -1.12 -11.57
N LEU A 69 5.28 -0.66 -11.74
CA LEU A 69 4.21 -0.86 -10.77
C LEU A 69 3.29 -2.01 -11.20
N ARG A 70 2.76 -2.74 -10.22
CA ARG A 70 1.80 -3.82 -10.44
C ARG A 70 0.76 -3.85 -9.34
N ALA A 71 -0.51 -3.93 -9.70
CA ALA A 71 -1.57 -4.28 -8.75
C ALA A 71 -1.49 -5.77 -8.38
N SER A 72 -1.69 -6.09 -7.11
CA SER A 72 -1.69 -7.47 -6.62
C SER A 72 -2.91 -7.76 -5.75
N ASN A 73 -3.68 -8.76 -6.14
CA ASN A 73 -4.83 -9.29 -5.42
C ASN A 73 -4.48 -10.57 -4.63
N ILE A 74 -3.21 -10.77 -4.32
CA ILE A 74 -2.72 -12.02 -3.72
C ILE A 74 -3.43 -12.35 -2.38
N GLU A 75 -3.81 -11.34 -1.60
CA GLU A 75 -4.51 -11.52 -0.33
C GLU A 75 -5.98 -11.94 -0.48
N PHE A 76 -6.57 -11.84 -1.69
CA PHE A 76 -7.99 -12.19 -1.89
C PHE A 76 -8.27 -13.68 -1.72
N SER A 77 -7.26 -14.52 -1.96
CA SER A 77 -7.32 -15.97 -1.81
C SER A 77 -6.84 -16.47 -0.44
N LEU A 78 -6.36 -15.56 0.42
CA LEU A 78 -5.89 -15.92 1.76
C LEU A 78 -7.00 -15.82 2.80
N PRO A 79 -6.87 -16.51 3.96
CA PRO A 79 -7.81 -16.37 5.08
C PRO A 79 -7.96 -14.91 5.55
N ARG A 80 -9.17 -14.53 5.96
CA ARG A 80 -9.45 -13.18 6.47
C ARG A 80 -9.61 -13.18 7.99
N PRO A 81 -9.11 -12.14 8.66
CA PRO A 81 -8.29 -11.03 8.13
C PRO A 81 -6.92 -11.52 7.66
N SER A 82 -6.38 -10.91 6.57
CA SER A 82 -5.05 -11.25 6.08
C SER A 82 -3.97 -10.60 6.94
N PHE A 83 -2.93 -11.36 7.25
CA PHE A 83 -1.76 -10.86 7.97
C PHE A 83 -0.54 -10.86 7.04
N THR A 84 0.28 -9.83 7.13
CA THR A 84 1.46 -9.66 6.27
C THR A 84 2.39 -10.88 6.30
N VAL A 85 2.59 -11.51 7.46
CA VAL A 85 3.43 -12.70 7.58
C VAL A 85 2.91 -13.87 6.74
N ASP A 86 1.60 -14.08 6.70
CA ASP A 86 0.98 -15.16 5.93
C ASP A 86 1.08 -14.88 4.43
N THR A 87 0.91 -13.60 4.03
CA THR A 87 1.09 -13.15 2.64
C THR A 87 2.53 -13.35 2.17
N LEU A 88 3.51 -12.99 2.99
CA LEU A 88 4.93 -13.17 2.69
C LEU A 88 5.30 -14.65 2.53
N ALA A 89 4.83 -15.51 3.44
CA ALA A 89 5.05 -16.96 3.35
C ALA A 89 4.47 -17.52 2.04
N TYR A 90 3.23 -17.19 1.70
CA TYR A 90 2.59 -17.61 0.46
C TYR A 90 3.32 -17.11 -0.79
N LEU A 91 3.79 -15.85 -0.78
CA LEU A 91 4.55 -15.28 -1.89
C LEU A 91 5.90 -15.97 -2.09
N SER A 92 6.62 -16.24 -0.99
CA SER A 92 7.92 -16.92 -1.03
C SER A 92 7.81 -18.35 -1.55
N GLU A 93 6.72 -19.05 -1.20
CA GLU A 93 6.43 -20.39 -1.71
C GLU A 93 6.04 -20.36 -3.20
N LYS A 94 5.17 -19.42 -3.59
CA LYS A 94 4.66 -19.32 -4.97
C LYS A 94 5.71 -18.79 -5.95
N PHE A 95 6.64 -17.96 -5.50
CA PHE A 95 7.67 -17.32 -6.32
C PHE A 95 9.07 -17.50 -5.71
N PRO A 96 9.60 -18.72 -5.66
CA PRO A 96 10.84 -19.06 -4.93
C PRO A 96 12.11 -18.39 -5.49
N THR A 97 12.05 -17.85 -6.71
CA THR A 97 13.16 -17.12 -7.34
C THR A 97 13.09 -15.60 -7.17
N GLN A 98 12.05 -15.10 -6.50
CA GLN A 98 11.88 -13.68 -6.23
C GLN A 98 12.33 -13.35 -4.81
N GLU A 99 12.89 -12.16 -4.65
CA GLU A 99 13.18 -11.58 -3.33
C GLU A 99 12.10 -10.55 -3.02
N PHE A 100 11.53 -10.63 -1.82
CA PHE A 100 10.50 -9.70 -1.38
C PHE A 100 11.02 -8.75 -0.31
N ALA A 101 10.62 -7.49 -0.41
CA ALA A 101 10.84 -6.46 0.59
C ALA A 101 9.52 -5.77 0.93
N ILE A 102 9.40 -5.17 2.10
CA ILE A 102 8.18 -4.47 2.52
C ILE A 102 8.39 -2.96 2.37
N ILE A 103 7.37 -2.26 1.87
CA ILE A 103 7.32 -0.81 1.80
C ILE A 103 6.26 -0.31 2.77
N MET A 104 6.62 0.56 3.71
CA MET A 104 5.69 1.13 4.67
C MET A 104 6.08 2.53 5.13
N GLY A 105 5.13 3.28 5.68
CA GLY A 105 5.40 4.55 6.33
C GLY A 105 6.03 4.37 7.71
N SER A 106 6.77 5.38 8.18
CA SER A 106 7.39 5.37 9.50
C SER A 106 6.38 5.26 10.65
N ASP A 107 5.15 5.75 10.48
CA ASP A 107 4.04 5.57 11.42
C ASP A 107 3.65 4.09 11.61
N SER A 108 3.62 3.34 10.52
CA SER A 108 3.36 1.89 10.55
C SER A 108 4.56 1.12 11.12
N PHE A 109 5.77 1.54 10.77
CA PHE A 109 7.00 0.90 11.26
C PHE A 109 7.17 1.06 12.78
N GLN A 110 6.86 2.22 13.35
CA GLN A 110 6.85 2.43 14.81
C GLN A 110 5.92 1.44 15.55
N ASN A 111 4.88 0.96 14.87
CA ASN A 111 3.91 0.02 15.42
C ASN A 111 4.12 -1.43 14.96
N ILE A 112 5.26 -1.75 14.34
CA ILE A 112 5.52 -3.07 13.75
C ILE A 112 5.49 -4.20 14.79
N THR A 113 5.83 -3.92 16.03
CA THR A 113 5.79 -4.87 17.14
C THR A 113 4.38 -5.40 17.45
N ARG A 114 3.33 -4.70 17.00
CA ARG A 114 1.92 -5.12 17.11
C ARG A 114 1.49 -6.06 15.97
N TRP A 115 2.36 -6.26 14.96
CA TRP A 115 2.05 -7.13 13.83
C TRP A 115 2.24 -8.59 14.23
N ARG A 116 1.37 -9.45 13.72
CA ARG A 116 1.46 -10.89 13.97
C ARG A 116 2.82 -11.41 13.51
N ASN A 117 3.52 -12.10 14.42
CA ASN A 117 4.83 -12.68 14.17
C ASN A 117 5.86 -11.70 13.56
N TYR A 118 5.88 -10.46 14.06
CA TYR A 118 6.74 -9.39 13.53
C TYR A 118 8.23 -9.77 13.54
N GLN A 119 8.67 -10.55 14.54
CA GLN A 119 10.08 -10.98 14.63
C GLN A 119 10.51 -11.78 13.40
N HIS A 120 9.61 -12.60 12.85
CA HIS A 120 9.89 -13.32 11.61
C HIS A 120 10.00 -12.35 10.42
N ILE A 121 9.11 -11.36 10.36
CA ILE A 121 9.11 -10.35 9.29
C ILE A 121 10.43 -9.57 9.31
N VAL A 122 10.80 -8.98 10.44
CA VAL A 122 11.98 -8.10 10.52
C VAL A 122 13.30 -8.83 10.29
N ARG A 123 13.37 -10.14 10.61
CA ARG A 123 14.57 -10.97 10.41
C ARG A 123 14.78 -11.40 8.97
N ASN A 124 13.69 -11.60 8.22
CA ASN A 124 13.76 -12.28 6.92
C ASN A 124 13.50 -11.36 5.72
N TYR A 125 12.90 -10.18 5.93
CA TYR A 125 12.52 -9.28 4.85
C TYR A 125 13.07 -7.87 5.06
N PRO A 126 13.80 -7.31 4.09
CA PRO A 126 14.19 -5.89 4.12
C PRO A 126 12.97 -4.98 4.14
N ILE A 127 13.04 -3.88 4.89
CA ILE A 127 11.95 -2.92 5.03
C ILE A 127 12.39 -1.54 4.50
N TYR A 128 11.65 -1.03 3.53
CA TYR A 128 11.81 0.31 2.98
C TYR A 128 10.80 1.23 3.66
N VAL A 129 11.30 2.13 4.48
CA VAL A 129 10.47 3.02 5.30
C VAL A 129 10.51 4.43 4.75
N TYR A 130 9.40 4.93 4.21
CA TYR A 130 9.28 6.33 3.87
C TYR A 130 8.89 7.15 5.09
N LYS A 131 9.60 8.29 5.29
CA LYS A 131 9.37 9.17 6.43
C LYS A 131 7.99 9.80 6.37
N ARG A 132 7.30 9.83 7.50
CA ARG A 132 6.08 10.62 7.70
C ARG A 132 6.34 11.70 8.75
N PRO A 133 5.81 12.92 8.57
CA PRO A 133 5.92 13.98 9.55
C PRO A 133 5.48 13.53 10.95
N GLY A 134 6.28 13.82 11.97
CA GLY A 134 6.00 13.46 13.35
C GLY A 134 6.27 11.98 13.73
N HIS A 135 6.80 11.18 12.79
CA HIS A 135 7.08 9.76 13.04
C HIS A 135 8.55 9.43 12.69
N GLU A 136 9.44 9.64 13.64
CA GLU A 136 10.86 9.31 13.50
C GLU A 136 11.09 7.80 13.66
N VAL A 137 12.03 7.25 12.88
CA VAL A 137 12.50 5.86 13.05
C VAL A 137 13.64 5.86 14.04
N THR A 138 13.33 5.60 15.30
CA THR A 138 14.29 5.63 16.41
C THR A 138 14.86 4.24 16.74
N GLU A 139 14.16 3.19 16.35
CA GLU A 139 14.52 1.80 16.60
C GLU A 139 14.22 0.93 15.38
N THR A 140 15.13 -0.01 15.07
CA THR A 140 14.97 -0.91 13.91
C THR A 140 14.36 -2.27 14.25
N HIS A 141 14.20 -2.60 15.52
CA HIS A 141 13.69 -3.90 16.01
C HIS A 141 14.43 -5.11 15.41
N GLY A 142 15.70 -4.94 15.02
CA GLY A 142 16.49 -5.97 14.36
C GLY A 142 16.24 -6.14 12.85
N ALA A 143 15.47 -5.24 12.24
CA ALA A 143 15.21 -5.25 10.80
C ALA A 143 16.37 -4.64 10.00
N THR A 144 16.55 -5.11 8.76
CA THR A 144 17.31 -4.39 7.72
C THR A 144 16.43 -3.29 7.15
N VAL A 145 16.65 -2.05 7.62
CA VAL A 145 15.81 -0.88 7.26
C VAL A 145 16.54 0.01 6.27
N LYS A 146 15.84 0.43 5.21
CA LYS A 146 16.24 1.53 4.31
C LYS A 146 15.26 2.68 4.47
N ILE A 147 15.74 3.79 5.00
CA ILE A 147 14.92 5.00 5.19
C ILE A 147 14.92 5.80 3.89
N LEU A 148 13.73 6.21 3.46
CA LEU A 148 13.49 6.93 2.22
C LEU A 148 12.89 8.31 2.50
N GLU A 149 13.45 9.34 1.86
CA GLU A 149 12.95 10.70 1.88
C GLU A 149 12.07 10.95 0.63
N ALA A 150 11.00 10.20 0.53
CA ALA A 150 10.05 10.37 -0.56
C ALA A 150 9.28 11.70 -0.42
N PRO A 151 8.96 12.38 -1.53
CA PRO A 151 8.04 13.51 -1.49
C PRO A 151 6.71 13.08 -0.88
N MET A 152 6.19 13.85 0.07
CA MET A 152 4.96 13.53 0.77
C MET A 152 3.89 14.58 0.48
N LEU A 153 2.67 14.10 0.28
CA LEU A 153 1.47 14.92 0.28
C LEU A 153 0.60 14.55 1.47
N ASP A 154 0.05 15.56 2.12
CA ASP A 154 -0.90 15.38 3.22
C ASP A 154 -2.31 15.14 2.62
N ILE A 155 -2.48 13.95 2.02
CA ILE A 155 -3.73 13.49 1.43
C ILE A 155 -4.14 12.20 2.11
N SER A 156 -5.38 12.15 2.61
CA SER A 156 -5.93 10.91 3.15
C SER A 156 -7.11 10.39 2.31
N ALA A 157 -7.20 9.07 2.19
CA ALA A 157 -8.36 8.43 1.55
C ALA A 157 -9.67 8.75 2.29
N THR A 158 -9.61 9.05 3.58
CA THR A 158 -10.79 9.44 4.39
C THR A 158 -11.32 10.79 3.94
N ASP A 159 -10.45 11.79 3.76
CA ASP A 159 -10.85 13.11 3.28
C ASP A 159 -11.44 13.03 1.88
N ILE A 160 -10.80 12.26 0.98
CA ILE A 160 -11.33 12.03 -0.37
C ILE A 160 -12.75 11.46 -0.32
N ARG A 161 -13.03 10.47 0.52
CA ARG A 161 -14.37 9.91 0.66
C ARG A 161 -15.38 10.91 1.23
N ASN A 162 -14.95 11.74 2.18
CA ASN A 162 -15.81 12.79 2.74
C ASN A 162 -16.14 13.85 1.69
N TRP A 163 -15.15 14.31 0.92
CA TRP A 163 -15.40 15.27 -0.17
C TRP A 163 -16.35 14.72 -1.23
N ILE A 164 -16.26 13.44 -1.59
CA ILE A 164 -17.22 12.82 -2.51
C ILE A 164 -18.65 12.88 -1.94
N LYS A 165 -18.85 12.56 -0.65
CA LYS A 165 -20.15 12.63 0.02
C LYS A 165 -20.72 14.05 0.08
N GLU A 166 -19.84 15.03 0.21
CA GLU A 166 -20.19 16.46 0.22
C GLU A 166 -20.36 17.06 -1.20
N GLY A 167 -20.16 16.25 -2.24
CA GLY A 167 -20.25 16.72 -3.63
C GLY A 167 -19.08 17.61 -4.07
N LEU A 168 -17.97 17.59 -3.30
CA LEU A 168 -16.78 18.37 -3.62
C LEU A 168 -15.90 17.65 -4.63
N SER A 169 -15.07 18.41 -5.35
CA SER A 169 -14.14 17.89 -6.34
C SER A 169 -12.98 17.15 -5.68
N ILE A 170 -12.67 15.95 -6.20
CA ILE A 170 -11.46 15.19 -5.87
C ILE A 170 -10.39 15.26 -6.95
N ARG A 171 -10.53 16.21 -7.89
CA ARG A 171 -9.57 16.42 -8.97
C ARG A 171 -8.19 16.70 -8.40
N TYR A 172 -7.15 16.09 -8.99
CA TYR A 172 -5.76 16.11 -8.54
C TYR A 172 -5.47 15.34 -7.22
N MET A 173 -6.49 14.96 -6.46
CA MET A 173 -6.29 14.10 -5.27
C MET A 173 -6.11 12.64 -5.67
N VAL A 174 -6.72 12.24 -6.78
CA VAL A 174 -6.57 10.92 -7.41
C VAL A 174 -6.22 11.10 -8.89
N PRO A 175 -5.67 10.08 -9.58
CA PRO A 175 -5.52 10.12 -11.04
C PRO A 175 -6.86 10.37 -11.77
N ASP A 176 -6.82 11.06 -12.90
CA ASP A 176 -8.04 11.48 -13.63
C ASP A 176 -8.93 10.29 -14.02
N ASN A 177 -8.35 9.17 -14.47
CA ASN A 177 -9.07 7.96 -14.80
C ASN A 177 -9.72 7.30 -13.58
N VAL A 178 -9.09 7.37 -12.41
CA VAL A 178 -9.65 6.92 -11.13
C VAL A 178 -10.83 7.82 -10.71
N ALA A 179 -10.69 9.15 -10.83
CA ALA A 179 -11.76 10.09 -10.53
C ALA A 179 -12.99 9.85 -11.42
N ALA A 180 -12.76 9.69 -12.74
CA ALA A 180 -13.81 9.41 -13.71
C ALA A 180 -14.55 8.10 -13.40
N TYR A 181 -13.82 7.04 -13.03
CA TYR A 181 -14.40 5.74 -12.72
C TYR A 181 -15.20 5.77 -11.40
N ILE A 182 -14.70 6.45 -10.38
CA ILE A 182 -15.43 6.68 -9.10
C ILE A 182 -16.76 7.40 -9.36
N ALA A 183 -16.73 8.46 -10.18
CA ALA A 183 -17.93 9.23 -10.51
C ALA A 183 -18.95 8.40 -11.29
N ALA A 184 -18.52 7.67 -12.33
CA ALA A 184 -19.38 6.84 -13.19
C ALA A 184 -20.08 5.70 -12.41
N ASN A 185 -19.45 5.15 -11.37
CA ASN A 185 -19.97 4.05 -10.56
C ASN A 185 -20.61 4.51 -9.24
N ASN A 186 -20.68 5.81 -8.98
CA ASN A 186 -21.20 6.39 -7.74
C ASN A 186 -20.54 5.83 -6.47
N TYR A 187 -19.25 5.54 -6.52
CA TYR A 187 -18.52 5.03 -5.36
C TYR A 187 -18.36 6.11 -4.28
N TYR A 188 -18.45 5.71 -3.04
CA TYR A 188 -18.27 6.54 -1.84
C TYR A 188 -19.32 7.63 -1.61
N LYS A 189 -20.45 7.62 -2.33
CA LYS A 189 -21.58 8.52 -2.10
C LYS A 189 -22.43 8.12 -0.91
#